data_e97d78277f571281c5316693acfeb0d6
#
_entry.id   e97d78277f571281c5316693acfeb0d6
#
_cell.length_a   1.000
_cell.length_b   1.000
_cell.length_c   1.000
_cell.angle_alpha   90.00
_cell.angle_beta   90.00
_cell.angle_gamma   90.00
#
_symmetry.space_group_name_H-M   'P 1'
#
loop_
_entity.id
_entity.type
_entity.pdbx_description
1 polymer ?
#
loop_
_entity_poly.entity_id
_entity_poly.type
_entity_poly.pdbx_seq_one_letter_code
_entity_poly.pdbx_strand_id
1 'polypeptide(L)'
;MLLMNRAMLVKLRSIARRAGYYERSQDDFGRVVETYAGVPMVDMGQFYNGSTIEDVVATDADGKTAIYAVSLGLDGFHGISPMGDGVIQSYMPDLNTPGAVKTGEVELVAGVVLKNTLKAAVLKDIAITSAASAG
;
A
#
# COMPACT_ATOMS: atom_id res chain seq x y z
N MET A 1 6.89 -7.74 -3.48
CA MET A 1 6.65 -7.26 -2.11
C MET A 1 5.38 -7.86 -1.53
N LEU A 2 5.28 -7.91 -0.20
CA LEU A 2 4.08 -8.35 0.52
C LEU A 2 3.38 -7.12 1.08
N LEU A 3 2.11 -6.94 0.73
CA LEU A 3 1.27 -5.83 1.16
C LEU A 3 0.23 -6.33 2.15
N MET A 4 0.09 -5.68 3.28
CA MET A 4 -0.81 -6.10 4.35
C MET A 4 -1.18 -4.92 5.25
N ASN A 5 -2.10 -5.13 6.17
CA ASN A 5 -2.37 -4.15 7.22
C ASN A 5 -1.37 -4.26 8.38
N ARG A 6 -1.36 -3.24 9.23
CA ARG A 6 -0.43 -3.12 10.35
C ARG A 6 -0.52 -4.30 11.33
N ALA A 7 -1.72 -4.76 11.64
CA ALA A 7 -1.93 -5.87 12.57
C ALA A 7 -1.32 -7.18 12.05
N MET A 8 -1.52 -7.46 10.75
CA MET A 8 -0.93 -8.63 10.09
C MET A 8 0.59 -8.50 9.98
N LEU A 9 1.12 -7.30 9.72
CA LEU A 9 2.56 -7.04 9.68
C LEU A 9 3.22 -7.39 11.01
N VAL A 10 2.64 -6.96 12.13
CA VAL A 10 3.17 -7.28 13.48
C VAL A 10 3.16 -8.78 13.73
N LYS A 11 2.08 -9.47 13.36
CA LYS A 11 1.96 -10.92 13.50
C LYS A 11 2.99 -11.65 12.63
N LEU A 12 3.10 -11.29 11.36
CA LEU A 12 4.05 -11.91 10.44
C LEU A 12 5.51 -11.67 10.89
N ARG A 13 5.81 -10.48 11.39
CA ARG A 13 7.12 -10.15 11.99
C ARG A 13 7.47 -11.08 13.17
N SER A 14 6.51 -11.35 14.05
CA SER A 14 6.70 -12.28 15.16
C SER A 14 6.97 -13.71 14.69
N ILE A 15 6.21 -14.18 13.71
CA ILE A 15 6.37 -15.52 13.12
C ILE A 15 7.73 -15.63 12.40
N ALA A 16 8.06 -14.62 11.58
CA ALA A 16 9.31 -14.59 10.82
C ALA A 16 10.55 -14.64 11.72
N ARG A 17 10.52 -13.93 12.86
CA ARG A 17 11.60 -13.98 13.87
C ARG A 17 11.77 -15.36 14.48
N ARG A 18 10.67 -16.05 14.79
CA ARG A 18 10.71 -17.41 15.33
C ARG A 18 11.23 -18.42 14.31
N ALA A 19 10.90 -18.24 13.05
CA ALA A 19 11.30 -19.12 11.96
C ALA A 19 12.69 -18.80 11.38
N GLY A 20 13.35 -17.71 11.81
CA GLY A 20 14.66 -17.30 11.31
C GLY A 20 14.65 -16.66 9.91
N TYR A 21 13.47 -16.28 9.39
CA TYR A 21 13.32 -15.65 8.07
C TYR A 21 13.16 -14.13 8.13
N TYR A 22 13.29 -13.54 9.32
CA TYR A 22 13.19 -12.10 9.49
C TYR A 22 14.56 -11.46 9.26
N GLU A 23 14.60 -10.56 8.30
CA GLU A 23 15.77 -9.73 8.05
C GLU A 23 15.36 -8.26 8.08
N ARG A 24 16.30 -7.42 8.45
CA ARG A 24 16.14 -5.98 8.49
C ARG A 24 17.29 -5.36 7.74
N SER A 25 16.97 -4.67 6.65
CA SER A 25 17.93 -3.96 5.83
C SER A 25 17.59 -2.47 5.76
N GLN A 26 18.48 -1.71 5.18
CA GLN A 26 18.28 -0.30 4.91
C GLN A 26 18.27 -0.12 3.39
N ASP A 27 17.29 0.61 2.87
CA ASP A 27 17.27 0.97 1.46
C ASP A 27 18.32 2.08 1.16
N ASP A 28 18.47 2.41 -0.13
CA ASP A 28 19.41 3.44 -0.58
C ASP A 28 19.10 4.84 -0.03
N PHE A 29 17.90 5.04 0.52
CA PHE A 29 17.46 6.29 1.15
C PHE A 29 17.56 6.26 2.69
N GLY A 30 18.16 5.21 3.26
CA GLY A 30 18.33 5.07 4.70
C GLY A 30 17.07 4.62 5.44
N ARG A 31 15.99 4.24 4.75
CA ARG A 31 14.77 3.72 5.37
C ARG A 31 14.96 2.26 5.75
N VAL A 32 14.44 1.91 6.91
CA VAL A 32 14.45 0.53 7.35
C VAL A 32 13.40 -0.26 6.59
N VAL A 33 13.85 -1.28 5.87
CA VAL A 33 13.01 -2.24 5.16
C VAL A 33 13.06 -3.58 5.89
N GLU A 34 11.91 -4.09 6.25
CA GLU A 34 11.78 -5.40 6.85
C GLU A 34 11.42 -6.42 5.78
N THR A 35 12.10 -7.55 5.78
CA THR A 35 11.88 -8.60 4.78
C THR A 35 11.53 -9.93 5.44
N TYR A 36 10.73 -10.71 4.73
CA TYR A 36 10.46 -12.12 5.01
C TYR A 36 11.08 -12.95 3.89
N ALA A 37 12.11 -13.74 4.21
CA ALA A 37 12.86 -14.52 3.23
C ALA A 37 13.30 -13.66 2.00
N GLY A 38 13.84 -12.47 2.24
CA GLY A 38 14.28 -11.54 1.19
C GLY A 38 13.16 -10.77 0.48
N VAL A 39 11.86 -11.00 0.80
CA VAL A 39 10.74 -10.28 0.21
C VAL A 39 10.29 -9.13 1.11
N PRO A 40 10.29 -7.87 0.65
CA PRO A 40 9.87 -6.73 1.45
C PRO A 40 8.43 -6.84 1.94
N MET A 41 8.21 -6.52 3.23
CA MET A 41 6.91 -6.43 3.87
C MET A 41 6.52 -4.96 4.02
N VAL A 42 5.33 -4.59 3.56
CA VAL A 42 4.85 -3.21 3.55
C VAL A 42 3.47 -3.12 4.18
N ASP A 43 3.33 -2.17 5.11
CA ASP A 43 2.03 -1.75 5.66
C ASP A 43 1.36 -0.81 4.65
N MET A 44 0.14 -1.15 4.23
CA MET A 44 -0.65 -0.33 3.30
C MET A 44 -1.28 0.89 3.98
N GLY A 45 -1.21 0.95 5.32
CA GLY A 45 -1.75 2.07 6.07
C GLY A 45 -3.28 2.14 6.09
N GLN A 46 -3.76 3.33 6.38
CA GLN A 46 -5.18 3.64 6.55
C GLN A 46 -5.58 4.81 5.66
N PHE A 47 -6.85 4.89 5.33
CA PHE A 47 -7.42 6.03 4.61
C PHE A 47 -8.70 6.50 5.30
N TYR A 48 -9.03 7.78 5.09
CA TYR A 48 -10.28 8.37 5.57
C TYR A 48 -11.33 8.32 4.46
N ASN A 49 -12.46 7.64 4.72
CA ASN A 49 -13.53 7.46 3.72
C ASN A 49 -14.59 8.59 3.73
N GLY A 50 -14.32 9.67 4.46
CA GLY A 50 -15.26 10.78 4.66
C GLY A 50 -16.02 10.72 5.99
N SER A 51 -16.03 9.59 6.69
CA SER A 51 -16.69 9.38 7.98
C SER A 51 -15.79 8.69 9.00
N THR A 52 -15.09 7.64 8.60
CA THR A 52 -14.25 6.81 9.47
C THR A 52 -12.86 6.60 8.85
N ILE A 53 -11.91 6.24 9.69
CA ILE A 53 -10.58 5.79 9.25
C ILE A 53 -10.66 4.26 9.09
N GLU A 54 -10.28 3.78 7.92
CA GLU A 54 -10.31 2.37 7.57
C GLU A 54 -8.94 1.89 7.08
N ASP A 55 -8.61 0.63 7.36
CA ASP A 55 -7.41 0.01 6.80
C ASP A 55 -7.58 -0.23 5.31
N VAL A 56 -6.56 0.10 4.50
CA VAL A 56 -6.54 -0.19 3.05
C VAL A 56 -6.70 -1.70 2.81
N VAL A 57 -6.05 -2.53 3.63
CA VAL A 57 -6.30 -3.97 3.68
C VAL A 57 -7.21 -4.25 4.88
N ALA A 58 -8.48 -4.42 4.61
CA ALA A 58 -9.49 -4.56 5.64
C ALA A 58 -9.29 -5.83 6.49
N THR A 59 -9.75 -5.74 7.72
CA THR A 59 -9.99 -6.90 8.61
C THR A 59 -11.49 -7.10 8.68
N ASP A 60 -11.97 -8.32 8.46
CA ASP A 60 -13.40 -8.64 8.54
C ASP A 60 -13.88 -8.72 10.00
N ALA A 61 -15.20 -8.93 10.18
CA ALA A 61 -15.83 -9.04 11.50
C ALA A 61 -15.32 -10.23 12.33
N ASP A 62 -14.80 -11.26 11.67
CA ASP A 62 -14.23 -12.46 12.30
C ASP A 62 -12.73 -12.29 12.67
N GLY A 63 -12.17 -11.11 12.46
CA GLY A 63 -10.76 -10.81 12.72
C GLY A 63 -9.81 -11.46 11.70
N LYS A 64 -10.29 -11.72 10.50
CA LYS A 64 -9.48 -12.26 9.39
C LYS A 64 -9.09 -11.14 8.44
N THR A 65 -7.92 -11.30 7.82
CA THR A 65 -7.38 -10.36 6.83
C THR A 65 -6.71 -11.09 5.69
N ALA A 66 -6.11 -10.34 4.76
CA ALA A 66 -5.40 -10.88 3.61
C ALA A 66 -3.97 -10.34 3.53
N ILE A 67 -3.10 -11.10 2.86
CA ILE A 67 -1.78 -10.66 2.41
C ILE A 67 -1.79 -10.70 0.89
N TYR A 68 -1.38 -9.59 0.28
CA TYR A 68 -1.21 -9.49 -1.17
C TYR A 68 0.27 -9.55 -1.50
N ALA A 69 0.64 -10.48 -2.37
CA ALA A 69 1.97 -10.56 -2.94
C ALA A 69 1.94 -9.96 -4.35
N VAL A 70 2.74 -8.93 -4.59
CA VAL A 70 2.79 -8.26 -5.89
C VAL A 70 4.24 -8.07 -6.35
N SER A 71 4.45 -8.23 -7.66
CA SER A 71 5.69 -7.87 -8.32
C SER A 71 5.52 -6.52 -8.99
N LEU A 72 6.25 -5.51 -8.50
CA LEU A 72 6.27 -4.18 -9.12
C LEU A 72 7.18 -4.18 -10.34
N GLY A 73 6.70 -3.64 -11.42
CA GLY A 73 7.45 -3.52 -12.67
C GLY A 73 6.54 -3.38 -13.88
N LEU A 74 7.09 -2.98 -15.00
CA LEU A 74 6.34 -2.75 -16.25
C LEU A 74 5.67 -4.01 -16.81
N ASP A 75 6.11 -5.18 -16.42
CA ASP A 75 5.53 -6.48 -16.76
C ASP A 75 4.59 -7.04 -15.68
N GLY A 76 4.50 -6.37 -14.54
CA GLY A 76 3.70 -6.74 -13.39
C GLY A 76 2.68 -5.68 -13.02
N PHE A 77 2.70 -5.26 -11.76
CA PHE A 77 1.85 -4.20 -11.22
C PHE A 77 2.57 -2.85 -11.33
N HIS A 78 1.97 -1.88 -12.01
CA HIS A 78 2.56 -0.56 -12.21
C HIS A 78 1.49 0.53 -12.36
N GLY A 79 1.93 1.78 -12.18
CA GLY A 79 1.11 2.96 -12.42
C GLY A 79 1.07 3.31 -13.90
N ILE A 80 -0.07 3.82 -14.36
CA ILE A 80 -0.27 4.37 -15.70
C ILE A 80 -0.80 5.79 -15.60
N SER A 81 -0.42 6.61 -16.56
CA SER A 81 -0.95 7.97 -16.74
C SER A 81 -1.17 8.23 -18.25
N PRO A 82 -2.08 9.13 -18.63
CA PRO A 82 -2.24 9.53 -20.02
C PRO A 82 -0.93 10.08 -20.59
N MET A 83 -0.73 9.85 -21.88
CA MET A 83 0.40 10.41 -22.62
C MET A 83 0.15 11.89 -22.86
N GLY A 84 1.03 12.77 -22.37
CA GLY A 84 0.86 14.23 -22.49
C GLY A 84 1.74 15.00 -21.51
N ASP A 85 1.27 16.11 -21.01
CA ASP A 85 1.99 17.12 -20.22
C ASP A 85 2.39 16.69 -18.79
N GLY A 86 2.41 15.41 -18.50
CA GLY A 86 2.80 14.85 -17.20
C GLY A 86 1.64 14.29 -16.41
N VAL A 87 1.98 13.66 -15.28
CA VAL A 87 1.00 13.00 -14.38
C VAL A 87 0.18 14.02 -13.60
N ILE A 88 0.80 15.17 -13.27
CA ILE A 88 0.20 16.26 -12.50
C ILE A 88 0.16 17.49 -13.40
N GLN A 89 -1.03 18.04 -13.59
CA GLN A 89 -1.24 19.30 -14.29
C GLN A 89 -1.66 20.36 -13.27
N SER A 90 -1.11 21.57 -13.42
CA SER A 90 -1.44 22.70 -12.56
C SER A 90 -1.85 23.91 -13.40
N TYR A 91 -3.01 24.42 -13.10
CA TYR A 91 -3.56 25.62 -13.73
C TYR A 91 -3.50 26.77 -12.72
N MET A 92 -2.55 27.68 -12.93
CA MET A 92 -2.38 28.83 -12.05
C MET A 92 -3.29 29.98 -12.50
N PRO A 93 -3.90 30.70 -11.54
CA PRO A 93 -4.73 31.85 -11.86
C PRO A 93 -3.88 33.01 -12.41
N ASP A 94 -4.45 33.81 -13.31
CA ASP A 94 -3.84 35.08 -13.74
C ASP A 94 -3.83 36.05 -12.54
N LEU A 95 -2.65 36.38 -12.07
CA LEU A 95 -2.45 37.28 -10.93
C LEU A 95 -2.71 38.79 -11.34
N ASN A 96 -2.70 39.09 -12.62
CA ASN A 96 -2.91 40.47 -13.11
C ASN A 96 -4.40 40.82 -13.20
N THR A 97 -5.30 39.84 -13.19
CA THR A 97 -6.73 40.10 -13.18
C THR A 97 -7.17 40.65 -11.83
N PRO A 98 -7.92 41.78 -11.77
CA PRO A 98 -8.44 42.31 -10.50
C PRO A 98 -9.36 41.30 -9.80
N GLY A 99 -9.22 41.17 -8.49
CA GLY A 99 -10.06 40.31 -7.66
C GLY A 99 -9.34 39.84 -6.41
N ALA A 100 -10.04 39.82 -5.29
CA ALA A 100 -9.49 39.40 -3.99
C ALA A 100 -9.30 37.89 -3.86
N VAL A 101 -10.04 37.11 -4.64
CA VAL A 101 -9.98 35.64 -4.63
C VAL A 101 -9.38 35.16 -5.94
N LYS A 102 -8.39 34.30 -5.83
CA LYS A 102 -7.76 33.62 -6.97
C LYS A 102 -7.98 32.12 -6.83
N THR A 103 -8.43 31.48 -7.90
CA THR A 103 -8.65 30.04 -7.92
C THR A 103 -7.60 29.38 -8.80
N GLY A 104 -6.81 28.51 -8.22
CA GLY A 104 -5.91 27.60 -8.94
C GLY A 104 -6.46 26.19 -8.91
N GLU A 105 -6.11 25.40 -9.90
CA GLU A 105 -6.55 24.01 -10.02
C GLU A 105 -5.34 23.10 -10.21
N VAL A 106 -5.36 21.95 -9.54
CA VAL A 106 -4.35 20.90 -9.70
C VAL A 106 -5.09 19.62 -10.03
N GLU A 107 -4.76 19.05 -11.18
CA GLU A 107 -5.36 17.82 -11.68
C GLU A 107 -4.33 16.68 -11.67
N LEU A 108 -4.74 15.53 -11.20
CA LEU A 108 -3.98 14.28 -11.26
C LEU A 108 -4.81 13.23 -11.99
N VAL A 109 -4.32 12.77 -13.15
CA VAL A 109 -4.92 11.65 -13.88
C VAL A 109 -3.96 10.48 -13.85
N ALA A 110 -4.26 9.50 -13.03
CA ALA A 110 -3.44 8.30 -12.86
C ALA A 110 -4.31 7.08 -12.60
N GLY A 111 -3.79 5.93 -12.95
CA GLY A 111 -4.40 4.64 -12.68
C GLY A 111 -3.34 3.60 -12.35
N VAL A 112 -3.79 2.40 -12.01
CA VAL A 112 -2.91 1.26 -11.79
C VAL A 112 -3.36 0.08 -12.65
N VAL A 113 -2.42 -0.72 -13.10
CA VAL A 113 -2.70 -1.89 -13.92
C VAL A 113 -1.86 -3.08 -13.49
N LEU A 114 -2.46 -4.26 -13.56
CA LEU A 114 -1.79 -5.54 -13.45
C LEU A 114 -1.71 -6.16 -14.84
N LYS A 115 -0.55 -6.09 -15.48
CA LYS A 115 -0.36 -6.57 -16.84
C LYS A 115 -0.31 -8.10 -16.93
N ASN A 116 0.22 -8.76 -15.90
CA ASN A 116 0.35 -10.19 -15.84
C ASN A 116 -0.17 -10.72 -14.51
N THR A 117 -1.22 -11.54 -14.54
CA THR A 117 -1.85 -12.09 -13.33
C THR A 117 -0.95 -13.05 -12.55
N LEU A 118 0.05 -13.64 -13.19
CA LEU A 118 1.07 -14.48 -12.53
C LEU A 118 2.03 -13.66 -11.64
N LYS A 119 1.99 -12.33 -11.75
CA LYS A 119 2.81 -11.39 -10.95
C LYS A 119 2.08 -10.88 -9.70
N ALA A 120 0.90 -11.40 -9.41
CA ALA A 120 0.15 -11.10 -8.20
C ALA A 120 -0.48 -12.36 -7.63
N ALA A 121 -0.51 -12.41 -6.29
CA ALA A 121 -1.19 -13.48 -5.57
C ALA A 121 -1.82 -12.91 -4.29
N VAL A 122 -2.83 -13.56 -3.77
CA VAL A 122 -3.47 -13.19 -2.51
C VAL A 122 -3.65 -14.42 -1.62
N LEU A 123 -3.27 -14.28 -0.37
CA LEU A 123 -3.60 -15.22 0.69
C LEU A 123 -4.68 -14.59 1.56
N LYS A 124 -5.87 -15.18 1.58
CA LYS A 124 -7.06 -14.69 2.30
C LYS A 124 -7.33 -15.47 3.57
N ASP A 125 -8.29 -15.01 4.35
CA ASP A 125 -8.83 -15.67 5.54
C ASP A 125 -7.80 -15.97 6.63
N ILE A 126 -6.82 -15.07 6.79
CA ILE A 126 -5.77 -15.21 7.80
C ILE A 126 -6.26 -14.59 9.09
N ALA A 127 -6.49 -15.41 10.12
CA ALA A 127 -6.84 -14.92 11.45
C ALA A 127 -5.68 -14.12 12.06
N ILE A 128 -5.94 -12.88 12.47
CA ILE A 128 -4.95 -12.03 13.14
C ILE A 128 -4.77 -12.49 14.59
N THR A 129 -5.87 -12.81 15.28
CA THR A 129 -5.86 -13.30 16.65
C THR A 129 -5.64 -14.82 16.63
N SER A 130 -4.69 -15.33 17.40
CA SER A 130 -4.71 -16.75 17.73
C SER A 130 -6.02 -17.02 18.46
N ALA A 131 -6.81 -17.98 18.00
CA ALA A 131 -7.92 -18.47 18.81
C ALA A 131 -7.36 -18.77 20.20
N ALA A 132 -7.82 -18.03 21.21
CA ALA A 132 -7.57 -18.41 22.57
C ALA A 132 -8.13 -19.82 22.67
N SER A 133 -7.29 -20.81 22.97
CA SER A 133 -7.76 -22.15 23.30
C SER A 133 -8.75 -21.97 24.43
N ALA A 134 -10.03 -22.20 24.17
CA ALA A 134 -11.03 -22.36 25.20
C ALA A 134 -10.55 -23.57 26.01
N GLY A 135 -9.94 -23.31 27.20
CA GLY A 135 -9.67 -24.30 28.21
C GLY A 135 -10.89 -24.53 29.07
#